data_380bd6b024f73775f816ffa8daa8aacd
#
_entry.id   380bd6b024f73775f816ffa8daa8aacd
#
_cell.length_a   1.000
_cell.length_b   1.000
_cell.length_c   1.000
_cell.angle_alpha   90.00
_cell.angle_beta   90.00
_cell.angle_gamma   90.00
#
_symmetry.space_group_name_H-M   'P 1'
#
loop_
_entity.id
_entity.type
_entity.pdbx_description
1 polymer ?
#
loop_
_entity_poly.entity_id
_entity_poly.type
_entity_poly.pdbx_seq_one_letter_code
_entity_poly.pdbx_strand_id
1 'polypeptide(L)'
;MRRAMIRPGRERISGIIQVDETLVGGQKTGKRGRGAFGKTLVLVMAQVDGKWIGRIRLCIIPDASGKSLRSAILQFIEPGSIVRTDGWKGYNIIEKDGYTHQIVRGDAQVGDDLLPYCHRVASLLKRWLMGTLQGAVSSEHLAYYLDEFTFRFNRRRSKSRGKLFYRLVQQAVMVEPAPLKTLVKQARGKRPGLKT
;
A
#
# COMPACT_ATOMS: atom_id res chain seq x y z
N MET A 1 -9.85 -13.74 9.03
CA MET A 1 -9.19 -12.68 9.83
C MET A 1 -8.68 -11.51 8.97
N ARG A 2 -7.77 -11.66 7.97
CA ARG A 2 -7.24 -10.52 7.20
C ARG A 2 -8.32 -9.66 6.55
N ARG A 3 -9.36 -10.25 5.97
CA ARG A 3 -10.51 -9.52 5.40
C ARG A 3 -11.23 -8.64 6.42
N ALA A 4 -11.27 -9.05 7.68
CA ALA A 4 -11.86 -8.29 8.78
C ALA A 4 -10.99 -7.11 9.27
N MET A 5 -9.74 -7.01 8.85
CA MET A 5 -8.85 -5.91 9.21
C MET A 5 -9.16 -4.62 8.44
N ILE A 6 -9.93 -4.74 7.35
CA ILE A 6 -10.43 -3.58 6.59
C ILE A 6 -11.86 -3.30 7.02
N ARG A 7 -12.08 -2.11 7.56
CA ARG A 7 -13.43 -1.62 7.81
C ARG A 7 -14.01 -1.11 6.49
N PRO A 8 -15.21 -1.57 6.07
CA PRO A 8 -15.94 -0.94 4.99
C PRO A 8 -16.11 0.56 5.26
N GLY A 9 -15.96 1.41 4.25
CA GLY A 9 -16.08 2.86 4.41
C GLY A 9 -15.01 3.49 5.30
N ARG A 10 -13.78 2.91 5.38
CA ARG A 10 -12.69 3.53 6.13
C ARG A 10 -12.41 4.94 5.63
N GLU A 11 -12.26 5.86 6.57
CA GLU A 11 -11.96 7.26 6.30
C GLU A 11 -10.72 7.41 5.42
N ARG A 12 -10.76 8.36 4.50
CA ARG A 12 -9.59 8.80 3.74
C ARG A 12 -8.57 9.43 4.70
N ILE A 13 -7.31 9.46 4.30
CA ILE A 13 -6.28 10.21 5.03
C ILE A 13 -6.23 11.64 4.51
N SER A 14 -5.93 12.61 5.37
CA SER A 14 -5.94 14.04 5.05
C SER A 14 -4.68 14.74 5.56
N GLY A 15 -4.51 16.00 5.19
CA GLY A 15 -3.38 16.82 5.56
C GLY A 15 -2.21 16.69 4.58
N ILE A 16 -0.99 16.56 5.06
CA ILE A 16 0.20 16.38 4.20
C ILE A 16 0.47 14.90 4.06
N ILE A 17 0.50 14.41 2.81
CA ILE A 17 0.71 12.99 2.50
C ILE A 17 1.88 12.85 1.53
N GLN A 18 2.89 12.05 1.90
CA GLN A 18 3.90 11.59 0.96
C GLN A 18 3.33 10.41 0.17
N VAL A 19 3.58 10.40 -1.14
CA VAL A 19 3.11 9.34 -2.05
C VAL A 19 4.26 8.91 -2.95
N ASP A 20 4.49 7.61 -3.01
CA ASP A 20 5.56 7.00 -3.82
C ASP A 20 5.20 5.56 -4.19
N GLU A 21 5.79 5.02 -5.24
CA GLU A 21 5.60 3.65 -5.66
C GLU A 21 6.76 2.74 -5.19
N THR A 22 6.42 1.51 -4.84
CA THR A 22 7.43 0.49 -4.55
C THR A 22 7.09 -0.84 -5.19
N LEU A 23 8.11 -1.57 -5.61
CA LEU A 23 7.95 -2.92 -6.14
C LEU A 23 8.03 -3.95 -5.01
N VAL A 24 7.03 -4.83 -4.95
CA VAL A 24 6.94 -5.96 -4.02
C VAL A 24 6.87 -7.25 -4.81
N GLY A 25 7.62 -8.27 -4.41
CA GLY A 25 7.62 -9.59 -5.04
C GLY A 25 8.96 -10.31 -4.89
N GLY A 26 8.97 -11.59 -5.31
CA GLY A 26 10.12 -12.48 -5.13
C GLY A 26 11.39 -12.05 -5.86
N GLN A 27 12.51 -12.61 -5.42
CA GLN A 27 13.80 -12.47 -6.10
C GLN A 27 13.76 -13.28 -7.40
N LYS A 28 13.46 -12.62 -8.52
CA LYS A 28 13.80 -13.15 -9.84
C LYS A 28 14.90 -12.29 -10.40
N THR A 29 15.97 -12.95 -10.87
CA THR A 29 17.04 -12.32 -11.65
C THR A 29 16.45 -11.75 -12.93
N GLY A 30 16.70 -10.50 -13.26
CA GLY A 30 16.19 -9.86 -14.45
C GLY A 30 16.15 -8.33 -14.38
N LYS A 31 15.40 -7.73 -15.27
CA LYS A 31 15.29 -6.29 -15.43
C LYS A 31 14.91 -5.57 -14.12
N ARG A 32 15.68 -4.55 -13.73
CA ARG A 32 15.40 -3.69 -12.57
C ARG A 32 14.42 -2.57 -12.94
N GLY A 33 13.62 -2.09 -12.00
CA GLY A 33 12.75 -0.93 -12.17
C GLY A 33 11.32 -1.26 -12.61
N ARG A 34 10.62 -0.26 -13.15
CA ARG A 34 9.24 -0.38 -13.65
C ARG A 34 9.17 -1.45 -14.75
N GLY A 35 8.29 -2.44 -14.61
CA GLY A 35 8.17 -3.58 -15.54
C GLY A 35 9.03 -4.79 -15.18
N ALA A 36 9.59 -4.87 -13.98
CA ALA A 36 10.29 -6.06 -13.50
C ALA A 36 9.33 -7.26 -13.41
N PHE A 37 9.62 -8.31 -14.17
CA PHE A 37 8.76 -9.49 -14.28
C PHE A 37 8.54 -10.18 -12.92
N GLY A 38 7.28 -10.45 -12.58
CA GLY A 38 6.90 -11.11 -11.33
C GLY A 38 6.91 -10.24 -10.10
N LYS A 39 7.06 -8.91 -10.23
CA LYS A 39 6.91 -7.93 -9.15
C LYS A 39 5.59 -7.16 -9.29
N THR A 40 4.97 -6.89 -8.16
CA THR A 40 3.72 -6.11 -8.10
C THR A 40 4.03 -4.69 -7.67
N LEU A 41 3.46 -3.72 -8.37
CA LEU A 41 3.61 -2.30 -8.05
C LEU A 41 2.62 -1.94 -6.94
N VAL A 42 3.13 -1.35 -5.87
CA VAL A 42 2.38 -0.94 -4.69
C VAL A 42 2.56 0.55 -4.49
N LEU A 43 1.46 1.29 -4.45
CA LEU A 43 1.44 2.69 -4.07
C LEU A 43 1.46 2.80 -2.55
N VAL A 44 2.40 3.57 -2.04
CA VAL A 44 2.57 3.88 -0.61
C VAL A 44 2.13 5.30 -0.38
N MET A 45 1.16 5.49 0.51
CA MET A 45 0.69 6.81 0.93
C MET A 45 0.91 6.94 2.43
N ALA A 46 1.75 7.87 2.86
CA ALA A 46 2.16 8.06 4.25
C ALA A 46 1.80 9.47 4.73
N GLN A 47 0.90 9.58 5.69
CA GLN A 47 0.52 10.85 6.31
C GLN A 47 1.67 11.39 7.17
N VAL A 48 1.96 12.68 7.00
CA VAL A 48 2.93 13.41 7.82
C VAL A 48 2.23 13.90 9.09
N ASP A 49 2.71 13.45 10.24
CA ASP A 49 2.20 13.84 11.57
C ASP A 49 3.36 14.42 12.39
N GLY A 50 3.68 15.69 12.14
CA GLY A 50 4.87 16.35 12.66
C GLY A 50 6.15 15.60 12.27
N LYS A 51 6.93 15.16 13.27
CA LYS A 51 8.14 14.34 13.07
C LYS A 51 7.85 12.84 12.88
N TRP A 52 6.58 12.44 12.82
CA TRP A 52 6.17 11.05 12.81
C TRP A 52 5.40 10.69 11.55
N ILE A 53 5.41 9.41 11.23
CA ILE A 53 4.49 8.87 10.23
C ILE A 53 3.13 8.67 10.90
N GLY A 54 2.11 9.32 10.39
CA GLY A 54 0.72 9.17 10.82
C GLY A 54 0.10 7.87 10.31
N ARG A 55 -1.08 7.97 9.72
CA ARG A 55 -1.75 6.84 9.06
C ARG A 55 -1.11 6.56 7.70
N ILE A 56 -1.14 5.31 7.30
CA ILE A 56 -0.71 4.90 5.96
C ILE A 56 -1.86 4.27 5.18
N ARG A 57 -1.74 4.30 3.85
CA ARG A 57 -2.53 3.50 2.91
C ARG A 57 -1.59 2.82 1.93
N LEU A 58 -1.89 1.58 1.62
CA LEU A 58 -1.16 0.78 0.65
C LEU A 58 -2.16 0.19 -0.33
N CYS A 59 -1.89 0.26 -1.62
CA CYS A 59 -2.71 -0.41 -2.62
C CYS A 59 -1.88 -0.90 -3.80
N ILE A 60 -2.33 -1.97 -4.42
CA ILE A 60 -1.77 -2.45 -5.66
C ILE A 60 -2.28 -1.56 -6.78
N ILE A 61 -1.37 -1.12 -7.63
CA ILE A 61 -1.70 -0.40 -8.87
C ILE A 61 -1.18 -1.19 -10.08
N PRO A 62 -1.90 -1.17 -11.21
CA PRO A 62 -1.48 -1.90 -12.41
C PRO A 62 -0.20 -1.31 -13.01
N ASP A 63 -0.07 0.01 -12.97
CA ASP A 63 1.05 0.77 -13.51
C ASP A 63 1.16 2.14 -12.82
N ALA A 64 2.23 2.88 -13.13
CA ALA A 64 2.44 4.25 -12.65
C ALA A 64 1.89 5.31 -13.63
N SER A 65 0.83 5.00 -14.37
CA SER A 65 0.15 5.98 -15.21
C SER A 65 -0.64 6.98 -14.38
N GLY A 66 -0.87 8.18 -14.93
CA GLY A 66 -1.67 9.20 -14.25
C GLY A 66 -3.08 8.70 -13.90
N LYS A 67 -3.70 7.87 -14.75
CA LYS A 67 -5.02 7.28 -14.49
C LYS A 67 -5.01 6.35 -13.27
N SER A 68 -4.03 5.47 -13.16
CA SER A 68 -3.89 4.52 -12.04
C SER A 68 -3.58 5.25 -10.74
N LEU A 69 -2.65 6.19 -10.77
CA LEU A 69 -2.27 7.01 -9.61
C LEU A 69 -3.43 7.88 -9.13
N ARG A 70 -4.11 8.59 -10.04
CA ARG A 70 -5.28 9.40 -9.73
C ARG A 70 -6.39 8.59 -9.07
N SER A 71 -6.72 7.43 -9.63
CA SER A 71 -7.76 6.54 -9.07
C SER A 71 -7.45 6.14 -7.65
N ALA A 72 -6.20 5.76 -7.36
CA ALA A 72 -5.77 5.37 -6.02
C ALA A 72 -5.78 6.58 -5.04
N ILE A 73 -5.30 7.75 -5.48
CA ILE A 73 -5.29 8.96 -4.65
C ILE A 73 -6.71 9.37 -4.27
N LEU A 74 -7.63 9.43 -5.24
CA LEU A 74 -9.05 9.75 -5.01
C LEU A 74 -9.73 8.78 -4.04
N GLN A 75 -9.34 7.51 -4.07
CA GLN A 75 -9.90 6.49 -3.19
C GLN A 75 -9.45 6.64 -1.73
N PHE A 76 -8.20 7.06 -1.50
CA PHE A 76 -7.58 6.95 -0.18
C PHE A 76 -7.22 8.28 0.47
N ILE A 77 -7.13 9.37 -0.28
CA ILE A 77 -6.76 10.70 0.22
C ILE A 77 -7.96 11.64 0.10
N GLU A 78 -8.18 12.44 1.13
CA GLU A 78 -9.25 13.44 1.15
C GLU A 78 -8.88 14.61 0.24
N PRO A 79 -9.79 15.10 -0.65
CA PRO A 79 -9.59 16.35 -1.38
C PRO A 79 -9.24 17.52 -0.44
N GLY A 80 -8.45 18.47 -0.94
CA GLY A 80 -7.90 19.56 -0.11
C GLY A 80 -6.60 19.19 0.60
N SER A 81 -6.12 17.94 0.49
CA SER A 81 -4.85 17.53 1.05
C SER A 81 -3.66 17.95 0.19
N ILE A 82 -2.49 18.09 0.82
CA ILE A 82 -1.21 18.32 0.15
C ILE A 82 -0.57 16.97 -0.15
N VAL A 83 -0.37 16.67 -1.43
CA VAL A 83 0.27 15.44 -1.90
C VAL A 83 1.71 15.74 -2.31
N ARG A 84 2.67 15.17 -1.58
CA ARG A 84 4.10 15.29 -1.85
C ARG A 84 4.62 14.09 -2.63
N THR A 85 5.29 14.32 -3.76
CA THR A 85 5.84 13.27 -4.62
C THR A 85 7.27 13.62 -5.11
N ASP A 86 7.93 12.67 -5.75
CA ASP A 86 9.25 12.84 -6.39
C ASP A 86 9.21 13.65 -7.71
N GLY A 87 8.02 14.09 -8.12
CA GLY A 87 7.82 14.84 -9.37
C GLY A 87 7.66 13.97 -10.62
N TRP A 88 7.32 12.70 -10.48
CA TRP A 88 6.91 11.89 -11.62
C TRP A 88 5.67 12.52 -12.30
N LYS A 89 5.73 12.69 -13.63
CA LYS A 89 4.69 13.38 -14.43
C LYS A 89 3.28 12.79 -14.27
N GLY A 90 3.18 11.51 -13.91
CA GLY A 90 1.89 10.85 -13.67
C GLY A 90 1.06 11.48 -12.53
N TYR A 91 1.69 12.21 -11.63
CA TYR A 91 0.99 12.89 -10.53
C TYR A 91 0.40 14.26 -10.90
N ASN A 92 0.78 14.87 -12.01
CA ASN A 92 0.34 16.23 -12.36
C ASN A 92 -1.19 16.36 -12.55
N ILE A 93 -1.86 15.23 -12.81
CA ILE A 93 -3.32 15.23 -13.04
C ILE A 93 -4.14 15.47 -11.77
N ILE A 94 -3.57 15.25 -10.57
CA ILE A 94 -4.34 15.30 -9.31
C ILE A 94 -4.75 16.71 -8.88
N GLU A 95 -4.07 17.75 -9.36
CA GLU A 95 -4.42 19.14 -9.05
C GLU A 95 -5.84 19.48 -9.49
N LYS A 96 -6.30 18.88 -10.60
CA LYS A 96 -7.67 19.06 -11.12
C LYS A 96 -8.74 18.48 -10.19
N ASP A 97 -8.35 17.64 -9.24
CA ASP A 97 -9.25 16.96 -8.30
C ASP A 97 -9.24 17.64 -6.91
N GLY A 98 -8.69 18.84 -6.81
CA GLY A 98 -8.68 19.63 -5.58
C GLY A 98 -7.55 19.26 -4.62
N TYR A 99 -6.47 18.63 -5.09
CA TYR A 99 -5.25 18.40 -4.29
C TYR A 99 -4.20 19.47 -4.58
N THR A 100 -3.45 19.85 -3.56
CA THR A 100 -2.23 20.65 -3.73
C THR A 100 -1.07 19.71 -4.01
N HIS A 101 -0.56 19.68 -5.23
CA HIS A 101 0.59 18.86 -5.59
C HIS A 101 1.89 19.58 -5.23
N GLN A 102 2.66 19.02 -4.31
CA GLN A 102 3.96 19.52 -3.91
C GLN A 102 5.05 18.57 -4.38
N ILE A 103 5.81 18.98 -5.38
CA ILE A 103 6.95 18.21 -5.87
C ILE A 103 8.13 18.49 -4.95
N VAL A 104 8.62 17.44 -4.30
CA VAL A 104 9.86 17.48 -3.54
C VAL A 104 11.00 17.23 -4.52
N ARG A 105 11.45 18.30 -5.19
CA ARG A 105 12.71 18.28 -5.95
C ARG A 105 13.78 18.85 -5.04
N GLY A 106 14.87 18.14 -4.94
CA GLY A 106 15.90 18.63 -4.08
C GLY A 106 16.65 19.82 -4.69
N ASP A 107 16.79 20.90 -3.93
CA ASP A 107 18.13 21.36 -3.60
C ASP A 107 18.82 20.33 -2.69
N ALA A 108 18.29 19.11 -2.71
CA ALA A 108 18.74 17.94 -2.01
C ALA A 108 20.13 17.60 -2.51
N GLN A 109 21.09 17.61 -1.63
CA GLN A 109 22.41 17.10 -1.91
C GLN A 109 22.29 15.64 -2.36
N VAL A 110 23.18 15.20 -3.21
CA VAL A 110 23.22 13.81 -3.68
C VAL A 110 23.20 12.88 -2.45
N GLY A 111 22.09 12.15 -2.24
CA GLY A 111 21.91 11.26 -1.10
C GLY A 111 20.75 11.60 -0.16
N ASP A 112 20.11 12.78 -0.29
CA ASP A 112 18.95 13.12 0.53
C ASP A 112 17.72 12.27 0.16
N ASP A 113 17.07 11.76 1.19
CA ASP A 113 15.82 11.02 1.04
C ASP A 113 14.64 11.98 0.89
N LEU A 114 14.16 12.17 -0.33
CA LEU A 114 13.10 13.11 -0.68
C LEU A 114 11.74 12.74 -0.06
N LEU A 115 11.47 11.45 0.11
CA LEU A 115 10.20 10.92 0.61
C LEU A 115 10.44 9.92 1.76
N PRO A 116 11.08 10.35 2.86
CA PRO A 116 11.58 9.46 3.92
C PRO A 116 10.49 8.60 4.55
N TYR A 117 9.25 9.09 4.62
CA TYR A 117 8.16 8.33 5.22
C TYR A 117 7.68 7.22 4.32
N CYS A 118 7.55 7.47 3.02
CA CYS A 118 7.23 6.42 2.05
C CYS A 118 8.32 5.36 2.00
N HIS A 119 9.59 5.76 1.91
CA HIS A 119 10.72 4.83 1.90
C HIS A 119 10.82 4.01 3.18
N ARG A 120 10.58 4.64 4.34
CA ARG A 120 10.52 3.93 5.62
C ARG A 120 9.41 2.90 5.67
N VAL A 121 8.20 3.27 5.23
CA VAL A 121 7.05 2.35 5.18
C VAL A 121 7.32 1.20 4.22
N ALA A 122 7.85 1.48 3.02
CA ALA A 122 8.21 0.47 2.03
C ALA A 122 9.27 -0.52 2.56
N SER A 123 10.30 -0.01 3.25
CA SER A 123 11.34 -0.85 3.86
C SER A 123 10.77 -1.75 4.96
N LEU A 124 9.92 -1.21 5.83
CA LEU A 124 9.27 -1.99 6.89
C LEU A 124 8.33 -3.04 6.33
N LEU A 125 7.55 -2.71 5.28
CA LEU A 125 6.69 -3.65 4.57
C LEU A 125 7.51 -4.80 3.98
N LYS A 126 8.57 -4.50 3.23
CA LYS A 126 9.44 -5.51 2.61
C LYS A 126 10.08 -6.41 3.66
N ARG A 127 10.60 -5.83 4.74
CA ARG A 127 11.17 -6.60 5.86
C ARG A 127 10.13 -7.52 6.51
N TRP A 128 8.91 -7.03 6.73
CA TRP A 128 7.85 -7.83 7.31
C TRP A 128 7.44 -8.99 6.38
N LEU A 129 7.30 -8.75 5.08
CA LEU A 129 6.98 -9.78 4.10
C LEU A 129 8.08 -10.83 4.01
N MET A 130 9.35 -10.43 4.03
CA MET A 130 10.50 -11.36 3.99
C MET A 130 10.58 -12.17 5.29
N GLY A 131 10.47 -11.54 6.45
CA GLY A 131 10.61 -12.21 7.75
C GLY A 131 9.43 -13.11 8.10
N THR A 132 8.21 -12.73 7.74
CA THR A 132 6.99 -13.49 8.11
C THR A 132 6.63 -14.54 7.06
N LEU A 133 6.86 -14.26 5.78
CA LEU A 133 6.40 -15.07 4.66
C LEU A 133 7.56 -15.62 3.81
N GLN A 134 8.80 -15.41 4.26
CA GLN A 134 10.02 -15.86 3.56
C GLN A 134 10.05 -15.48 2.06
N GLY A 135 9.42 -14.34 1.72
CA GLY A 135 9.31 -13.86 0.35
C GLY A 135 8.31 -14.62 -0.55
N ALA A 136 7.66 -15.68 -0.04
CA ALA A 136 6.66 -16.44 -0.77
C ALA A 136 5.30 -15.74 -0.82
N VAL A 137 5.28 -14.50 -1.33
CA VAL A 137 4.05 -13.71 -1.49
C VAL A 137 3.58 -13.82 -2.92
N SER A 138 2.47 -14.54 -3.14
CA SER A 138 1.81 -14.51 -4.44
C SER A 138 1.12 -13.16 -4.67
N SER A 139 1.13 -12.67 -5.89
CA SER A 139 0.42 -11.44 -6.27
C SER A 139 -1.08 -11.49 -5.93
N GLU A 140 -1.68 -12.68 -5.96
CA GLU A 140 -3.10 -12.91 -5.66
C GLU A 140 -3.45 -12.64 -4.20
N HIS A 141 -2.51 -12.89 -3.28
CA HIS A 141 -2.72 -12.71 -1.85
C HIS A 141 -2.08 -11.43 -1.29
N LEU A 142 -1.30 -10.72 -2.11
CA LEU A 142 -0.58 -9.53 -1.68
C LEU A 142 -1.52 -8.48 -1.09
N ALA A 143 -2.70 -8.26 -1.68
CA ALA A 143 -3.67 -7.29 -1.17
C ALA A 143 -4.04 -7.54 0.31
N TYR A 144 -4.27 -8.80 0.68
CA TYR A 144 -4.58 -9.15 2.08
C TYR A 144 -3.41 -8.90 3.04
N TYR A 145 -2.17 -9.06 2.56
CA TYR A 145 -0.98 -8.75 3.36
C TYR A 145 -0.79 -7.24 3.51
N LEU A 146 -1.03 -6.46 2.45
CA LEU A 146 -1.01 -5.00 2.54
C LEU A 146 -2.04 -4.47 3.54
N ASP A 147 -3.21 -5.08 3.57
CA ASP A 147 -4.28 -4.74 4.51
C ASP A 147 -3.91 -5.07 5.95
N GLU A 148 -3.33 -6.26 6.19
CA GLU A 148 -2.83 -6.63 7.51
C GLU A 148 -1.72 -5.69 7.98
N PHE A 149 -0.75 -5.40 7.11
CA PHE A 149 0.34 -4.49 7.44
C PHE A 149 -0.19 -3.08 7.75
N THR A 150 -1.08 -2.55 6.93
CA THR A 150 -1.75 -1.25 7.14
C THR A 150 -2.49 -1.21 8.46
N PHE A 151 -3.25 -2.26 8.78
CA PHE A 151 -3.97 -2.38 10.04
C PHE A 151 -3.04 -2.33 11.24
N ARG A 152 -1.97 -3.12 11.24
CA ARG A 152 -0.97 -3.19 12.30
C ARG A 152 -0.22 -1.87 12.44
N PHE A 153 0.24 -1.31 11.33
CA PHE A 153 1.01 -0.07 11.31
C PHE A 153 0.19 1.11 11.86
N ASN A 154 -1.03 1.29 11.41
CA ASN A 154 -1.90 2.39 11.84
C ASN A 154 -2.30 2.31 13.31
N ARG A 155 -2.15 1.14 13.94
CA ARG A 155 -2.47 0.91 15.35
C ARG A 155 -1.25 0.65 16.23
N ARG A 156 -0.05 0.82 15.70
CA ARG A 156 1.20 0.53 16.40
C ARG A 156 1.40 1.28 17.73
N ARG A 157 0.75 2.44 17.87
CA ARG A 157 0.77 3.28 19.07
C ARG A 157 -0.42 3.08 20.00
N SER A 158 -1.32 2.14 19.69
CA SER A 158 -2.49 1.91 20.54
C SER A 158 -2.09 1.32 21.89
N LYS A 159 -2.47 1.99 22.96
CA LYS A 159 -2.28 1.53 24.33
C LYS A 159 -3.32 0.48 24.77
N SER A 160 -4.45 0.38 24.05
CA SER A 160 -5.57 -0.49 24.40
C SER A 160 -5.66 -1.71 23.47
N ARG A 161 -4.78 -2.69 23.68
CA ARG A 161 -4.73 -3.90 22.83
C ARG A 161 -6.00 -4.75 22.92
N GLY A 162 -6.60 -4.87 24.08
CA GLY A 162 -7.87 -5.59 24.25
C GLY A 162 -9.02 -4.99 23.43
N LYS A 163 -9.14 -3.66 23.40
CA LYS A 163 -10.13 -2.98 22.54
C LYS A 163 -9.88 -3.21 21.06
N LEU A 164 -8.61 -3.35 20.62
CA LEU A 164 -8.29 -3.68 19.23
C LEU A 164 -8.74 -5.09 18.88
N PHE A 165 -8.50 -6.05 19.77
CA PHE A 165 -8.97 -7.43 19.58
C PHE A 165 -10.50 -7.49 19.49
N TYR A 166 -11.18 -6.85 20.45
CA TYR A 166 -12.65 -6.78 20.46
C TYR A 166 -13.22 -6.21 19.15
N ARG A 167 -12.68 -5.08 18.69
CA ARG A 167 -13.07 -4.49 17.40
C ARG A 167 -12.79 -5.39 16.21
N LEU A 168 -11.67 -6.11 16.21
CA LEU A 168 -11.34 -7.05 15.16
C LEU A 168 -12.34 -8.22 15.13
N VAL A 169 -12.75 -8.72 16.30
CA VAL A 169 -13.76 -9.77 16.42
C VAL A 169 -15.12 -9.26 15.92
N GLN A 170 -15.56 -8.07 16.34
CA GLN A 170 -16.78 -7.46 15.83
C GLN A 170 -16.78 -7.32 14.31
N GLN A 171 -15.68 -6.88 13.72
CA GLN A 171 -15.54 -6.79 12.26
C GLN A 171 -15.52 -8.17 11.60
N ALA A 172 -14.94 -9.17 12.24
CA ALA A 172 -14.88 -10.52 11.70
C ALA A 172 -16.25 -11.19 11.59
N VAL A 173 -17.15 -10.90 12.54
CA VAL A 173 -18.53 -11.41 12.51
C VAL A 173 -19.35 -10.78 11.38
N MET A 174 -19.01 -9.55 10.96
CA MET A 174 -19.69 -8.83 9.88
C MET A 174 -19.15 -9.17 8.48
N VAL A 175 -18.09 -9.95 8.39
CA VAL A 175 -17.48 -10.33 7.12
C VAL A 175 -17.91 -11.74 6.75
N GLU A 176 -18.42 -11.92 5.52
CA GLU A 176 -18.79 -13.24 5.02
C GLU A 176 -17.65 -14.26 5.15
N PRO A 177 -17.99 -15.50 5.55
CA PRO A 177 -17.01 -16.57 5.64
C PRO A 177 -16.27 -16.79 4.32
N ALA A 178 -14.98 -17.00 4.39
CA ALA A 178 -14.17 -17.41 3.24
C ALA A 178 -13.61 -18.82 3.47
N PRO A 179 -14.36 -19.88 3.13
CA PRO A 179 -13.94 -21.26 3.30
C PRO A 179 -12.65 -21.55 2.53
N LEU A 180 -11.76 -22.36 3.09
CA LEU A 180 -10.49 -22.73 2.46
C LEU A 180 -10.68 -23.25 1.02
N LYS A 181 -11.75 -24.03 0.80
CA LYS A 181 -12.09 -24.56 -0.54
C LYS A 181 -12.25 -23.46 -1.59
N THR A 182 -12.86 -22.34 -1.22
CA THR A 182 -13.05 -21.18 -2.12
C THR A 182 -11.72 -20.48 -2.41
N LEU A 183 -10.88 -20.29 -1.40
CA LEU A 183 -9.56 -19.69 -1.53
C LEU A 183 -8.64 -20.53 -2.41
N VAL A 184 -8.64 -21.85 -2.24
CA VAL A 184 -7.83 -22.77 -3.04
C VAL A 184 -8.31 -22.85 -4.49
N LYS A 185 -9.62 -22.82 -4.76
CA LYS A 185 -10.17 -22.79 -6.12
C LYS A 185 -9.77 -21.51 -6.87
N GLN A 186 -9.79 -20.35 -6.23
CA GLN A 186 -9.35 -19.09 -6.83
C GLN A 186 -7.87 -19.11 -7.21
N ALA A 187 -7.03 -19.73 -6.38
CA ALA A 187 -5.60 -19.89 -6.67
C ALA A 187 -5.32 -20.86 -7.83
N ARG A 188 -6.13 -21.92 -7.98
CA ARG A 188 -5.97 -22.92 -9.07
C ARG A 188 -6.52 -22.47 -10.41
N GLY A 189 -7.56 -21.63 -10.44
CA GLY A 189 -8.19 -21.14 -11.67
C GLY A 189 -7.35 -20.17 -12.51
N LYS A 190 -6.21 -19.71 -12.00
CA LYS A 190 -5.32 -18.75 -12.68
C LYS A 190 -3.94 -19.31 -13.07
N ARG A 191 -3.75 -20.62 -13.09
CA ARG A 191 -2.54 -21.19 -13.70
C ARG A 191 -2.74 -21.18 -15.22
N PRO A 192 -2.01 -20.36 -16.00
CA PRO A 192 -1.96 -20.54 -17.45
C PRO A 192 -1.38 -21.92 -17.70
N GLY A 193 -2.06 -22.72 -18.52
CA GLY A 193 -1.65 -24.08 -18.82
C GLY A 193 -0.20 -24.12 -19.28
N LEU A 194 0.61 -24.93 -18.62
CA LEU A 194 1.84 -25.43 -19.21
C LEU A 194 1.38 -26.25 -20.41
N LYS A 195 1.56 -25.69 -21.59
CA LYS A 195 1.57 -26.52 -22.81
C LYS A 195 2.85 -27.33 -22.79
N THR A 196 2.70 -28.64 -22.72
CA THR A 196 3.71 -29.64 -23.02
C THR A 196 4.26 -29.43 -24.42
#